data_072facb5b7e7915081cb88faacca7a6e
#
_entry.id   072facb5b7e7915081cb88faacca7a6e
#
_cell.length_a   1.000
_cell.length_b   1.000
_cell.length_c   1.000
_cell.angle_alpha   90.00
_cell.angle_beta   90.00
_cell.angle_gamma   90.00
#
_symmetry.space_group_name_H-M   'P 1'
#
loop_
_entity.id
_entity.type
_entity.pdbx_description
1 polymer ?
#
loop_
_entity_poly.entity_id
_entity_poly.type
_entity_poly.pdbx_seq_one_letter_code
_entity_poly.pdbx_strand_id
1 'polypeptide(L)'
;LIYSLGEGPAKLAQILFAIGFLASFLALQTSASRVIWAYARDKALPAEKSLSALKGKASIPTNAVLVASIVGAIMILASQLAPNFYALMVNFTTGGFYISFLFPVAGFVFVLFSNKWKSGPFSFGAKMKFFSFFALIWTVFQFLNISWPRPVYPDTPLLDWSVAVGIVGLTIVGALIYASVNKRMTIVDADALNRKS
;
A
#
# COMPACT_ATOMS: atom_id res chain seq x y z
N LEU A 1 -8.55 -29.62 4.58
CA LEU A 1 -9.86 -29.44 3.92
C LEU A 1 -10.48 -30.78 3.50
N ILE A 2 -9.76 -31.62 2.77
CA ILE A 2 -10.27 -32.94 2.31
C ILE A 2 -10.62 -33.83 3.51
N TYR A 3 -9.79 -33.85 4.55
CA TYR A 3 -10.00 -34.64 5.76
C TYR A 3 -11.25 -34.24 6.55
N SER A 4 -11.63 -32.95 6.51
CA SER A 4 -12.75 -32.41 7.32
C SER A 4 -14.07 -32.33 6.53
N LEU A 5 -14.01 -32.14 5.23
CA LEU A 5 -15.18 -31.84 4.39
C LEU A 5 -15.51 -32.96 3.38
N GLY A 6 -14.63 -33.95 3.20
CA GLY A 6 -14.72 -34.90 2.12
C GLY A 6 -14.20 -34.34 0.79
N GLU A 7 -14.06 -35.21 -0.22
CA GLU A 7 -13.37 -34.85 -1.48
C GLU A 7 -14.17 -33.86 -2.36
N GLY A 8 -15.47 -34.06 -2.47
CA GLY A 8 -16.34 -33.20 -3.32
C GLY A 8 -16.44 -31.77 -2.81
N PRO A 9 -16.88 -31.52 -1.57
CA PRO A 9 -16.94 -30.17 -0.99
C PRO A 9 -15.57 -29.48 -0.90
N ALA A 10 -14.50 -30.25 -0.68
CA ALA A 10 -13.14 -29.68 -0.64
C ALA A 10 -12.69 -29.15 -2.02
N LYS A 11 -12.98 -29.89 -3.11
CA LYS A 11 -12.70 -29.43 -4.48
C LYS A 11 -13.50 -28.17 -4.82
N LEU A 12 -14.78 -28.13 -4.46
CA LEU A 12 -15.61 -26.95 -4.68
C LEU A 12 -15.06 -25.74 -3.94
N ALA A 13 -14.68 -25.89 -2.66
CA ALA A 13 -14.07 -24.83 -1.88
C ALA A 13 -12.76 -24.33 -2.51
N GLN A 14 -11.91 -25.22 -3.00
CA GLN A 14 -10.65 -24.83 -3.69
C GLN A 14 -10.92 -23.99 -4.95
N ILE A 15 -11.93 -24.36 -5.75
CA ILE A 15 -12.32 -23.58 -6.93
C ILE A 15 -12.80 -22.19 -6.52
N LEU A 16 -13.66 -22.10 -5.50
CA LEU A 16 -14.14 -20.81 -4.98
C LEU A 16 -12.99 -19.93 -4.47
N PHE A 17 -12.04 -20.52 -3.75
CA PHE A 17 -10.83 -19.79 -3.31
C PHE A 17 -10.00 -19.31 -4.51
N ALA A 18 -9.79 -20.13 -5.52
CA ALA A 18 -9.06 -19.73 -6.72
C ALA A 18 -9.71 -18.54 -7.42
N ILE A 19 -11.04 -18.56 -7.58
CA ILE A 19 -11.81 -17.44 -8.14
C ILE A 19 -11.65 -16.19 -7.27
N GLY A 20 -11.76 -16.32 -5.94
CA GLY A 20 -11.58 -15.21 -5.00
C GLY A 20 -10.17 -14.59 -5.06
N PHE A 21 -9.14 -15.41 -5.18
CA PHE A 21 -7.75 -14.93 -5.36
C PHE A 21 -7.56 -14.22 -6.70
N LEU A 22 -8.13 -14.74 -7.79
CA LEU A 22 -8.06 -14.07 -9.09
C LEU A 22 -8.78 -12.71 -9.06
N ALA A 23 -9.96 -12.64 -8.45
CA ALA A 23 -10.69 -11.38 -8.30
C ALA A 23 -9.88 -10.35 -7.47
N SER A 24 -9.29 -10.79 -6.36
CA SER A 24 -8.42 -9.95 -5.52
C SER A 24 -7.18 -9.48 -6.27
N PHE A 25 -6.54 -10.36 -7.03
CA PHE A 25 -5.40 -10.00 -7.87
C PHE A 25 -5.74 -8.91 -8.88
N LEU A 26 -6.86 -9.04 -9.60
CA LEU A 26 -7.31 -8.03 -10.57
C LEU A 26 -7.62 -6.69 -9.90
N ALA A 27 -8.24 -6.70 -8.71
CA ALA A 27 -8.52 -5.49 -7.94
C ALA A 27 -7.23 -4.78 -7.51
N LEU A 28 -6.26 -5.52 -6.97
CA LEU A 28 -4.96 -4.98 -6.55
C LEU A 28 -4.16 -4.47 -7.75
N GLN A 29 -4.14 -5.20 -8.86
CA GLN A 29 -3.47 -4.78 -10.09
C GLN A 29 -4.06 -3.46 -10.63
N THR A 30 -5.39 -3.34 -10.59
CA THR A 30 -6.08 -2.12 -11.00
C THR A 30 -5.72 -0.94 -10.07
N SER A 31 -5.73 -1.16 -8.77
CA SER A 31 -5.37 -0.13 -7.78
C SER A 31 -3.92 0.32 -7.93
N ALA A 32 -2.97 -0.62 -8.03
CA ALA A 32 -1.55 -0.31 -8.20
C ALA A 32 -1.29 0.49 -9.47
N SER A 33 -1.88 0.10 -10.60
CA SER A 33 -1.71 0.80 -11.86
C SER A 33 -2.27 2.23 -11.83
N ARG A 34 -3.40 2.45 -11.14
CA ARG A 34 -3.98 3.80 -10.97
C ARG A 34 -3.13 4.68 -10.08
N VAL A 35 -2.53 4.13 -9.03
CA VAL A 35 -1.59 4.87 -8.16
C VAL A 35 -0.35 5.29 -8.95
N ILE A 36 0.27 4.37 -9.71
CA ILE A 36 1.42 4.68 -10.58
C ILE A 36 1.05 5.77 -11.59
N TRP A 37 -0.10 5.65 -12.24
CA TRP A 37 -0.60 6.64 -13.18
C TRP A 37 -0.80 8.01 -12.53
N ALA A 38 -1.43 8.07 -11.34
CA ALA A 38 -1.69 9.32 -10.64
C ALA A 38 -0.39 10.05 -10.28
N TYR A 39 0.59 9.34 -9.71
CA TYR A 39 1.90 9.92 -9.41
C TYR A 39 2.65 10.36 -10.67
N ALA A 40 2.55 9.62 -11.77
CA ALA A 40 3.16 10.00 -13.03
C ALA A 40 2.49 11.27 -13.62
N ARG A 41 1.16 11.37 -13.54
CA ARG A 41 0.40 12.56 -13.96
C ARG A 41 0.84 13.80 -13.19
N ASP A 42 1.09 13.66 -11.89
CA ASP A 42 1.52 14.76 -11.01
C ASP A 42 3.05 15.00 -11.10
N LYS A 43 3.72 14.36 -12.07
CA LYS A 43 5.17 14.45 -12.34
C LYS A 43 6.04 14.00 -11.17
N ALA A 44 5.49 13.19 -10.27
CA ALA A 44 6.17 12.64 -9.10
C ALA A 44 6.96 11.35 -9.39
N LEU A 45 6.93 10.85 -10.63
CA LEU A 45 7.70 9.68 -11.06
C LEU A 45 8.59 9.99 -12.26
N PRO A 46 9.72 9.26 -12.42
CA PRO A 46 10.47 9.25 -13.67
C PRO A 46 9.60 8.66 -14.80
N ALA A 47 9.91 9.02 -16.06
CA ALA A 47 9.15 8.61 -17.24
C ALA A 47 7.65 9.02 -17.20
N GLU A 48 7.33 10.16 -16.59
CA GLU A 48 5.99 10.72 -16.39
C GLU A 48 5.11 10.68 -17.62
N LYS A 49 5.65 11.11 -18.79
CA LYS A 49 4.90 11.17 -20.07
C LYS A 49 4.44 9.79 -20.53
N SER A 50 5.25 8.76 -20.32
CA SER A 50 4.94 7.39 -20.72
C SER A 50 3.94 6.75 -19.76
N LEU A 51 4.14 6.92 -18.45
CA LEU A 51 3.32 6.30 -17.41
C LEU A 51 1.95 6.98 -17.25
N SER A 52 1.85 8.28 -17.53
CA SER A 52 0.60 9.03 -17.49
C SER A 52 -0.23 8.92 -18.78
N ALA A 53 0.34 8.32 -19.85
CA ALA A 53 -0.37 8.18 -21.11
C ALA A 53 -1.54 7.19 -21.00
N LEU A 54 -2.73 7.65 -21.37
CA LEU A 54 -3.93 6.83 -21.47
C LEU A 54 -4.07 6.33 -22.92
N LYS A 55 -4.38 5.05 -23.09
CA LYS A 55 -4.50 4.40 -24.39
C LYS A 55 -5.88 3.79 -24.60
N GLY A 56 -6.33 3.78 -25.85
CA GLY A 56 -7.60 3.19 -26.29
C GLY A 56 -8.84 4.00 -25.90
N LYS A 57 -10.01 3.55 -26.38
CA LYS A 57 -11.30 4.20 -26.10
C LYS A 57 -11.68 4.21 -24.62
N ALA A 58 -11.18 3.23 -23.86
CA ALA A 58 -11.44 3.11 -22.42
C ALA A 58 -10.49 3.93 -21.55
N SER A 59 -9.57 4.73 -22.13
CA SER A 59 -8.61 5.57 -21.41
C SER A 59 -7.84 4.81 -20.31
N ILE A 60 -7.26 3.66 -20.68
CA ILE A 60 -6.55 2.79 -19.73
C ILE A 60 -5.07 3.19 -19.66
N PRO A 61 -4.45 3.29 -18.48
CA PRO A 61 -3.02 3.57 -18.31
C PRO A 61 -2.18 2.30 -18.55
N THR A 62 -2.13 1.84 -19.80
CA THR A 62 -1.52 0.55 -20.18
C THR A 62 -0.07 0.41 -19.73
N ASN A 63 0.72 1.49 -19.80
CA ASN A 63 2.12 1.44 -19.39
C ASN A 63 2.26 1.31 -17.86
N ALA A 64 1.36 1.92 -17.09
CA ALA A 64 1.34 1.75 -15.63
C ALA A 64 0.91 0.33 -15.24
N VAL A 65 -0.06 -0.25 -15.96
CA VAL A 65 -0.46 -1.66 -15.78
C VAL A 65 0.73 -2.58 -16.07
N LEU A 66 1.45 -2.34 -17.17
CA LEU A 66 2.62 -3.14 -17.54
C LEU A 66 3.71 -3.09 -16.46
N VAL A 67 4.03 -1.90 -15.95
CA VAL A 67 5.03 -1.75 -14.86
C VAL A 67 4.59 -2.51 -13.61
N ALA A 68 3.34 -2.38 -13.19
CA ALA A 68 2.82 -3.13 -12.05
C ALA A 68 2.90 -4.65 -12.26
N SER A 69 2.59 -5.13 -13.48
CA SER A 69 2.70 -6.54 -13.84
C SER A 69 4.14 -7.06 -13.83
N ILE A 70 5.08 -6.27 -14.36
CA ILE A 70 6.51 -6.63 -14.36
C ILE A 70 7.04 -6.74 -12.93
N VAL A 71 6.73 -5.78 -12.07
CA VAL A 71 7.12 -5.82 -10.66
C VAL A 71 6.55 -7.08 -9.99
N GLY A 72 5.27 -7.38 -10.18
CA GLY A 72 4.65 -8.60 -9.68
C GLY A 72 5.33 -9.88 -10.18
N ALA A 73 5.65 -9.95 -11.47
CA ALA A 73 6.36 -11.08 -12.06
C ALA A 73 7.76 -11.27 -11.47
N ILE A 74 8.52 -10.17 -11.30
CA ILE A 74 9.84 -10.21 -10.64
C ILE A 74 9.72 -10.74 -9.22
N MET A 75 8.72 -10.31 -8.46
CA MET A 75 8.50 -10.77 -7.09
C MET A 75 8.16 -12.28 -7.04
N ILE A 76 7.33 -12.76 -7.99
CA ILE A 76 7.03 -14.19 -8.10
C ILE A 76 8.28 -15.00 -8.43
N LEU A 77 9.10 -14.54 -9.38
CA LEU A 77 10.36 -15.21 -9.72
C LEU A 77 11.32 -15.22 -8.53
N ALA A 78 11.46 -14.11 -7.83
CA ALA A 78 12.28 -14.03 -6.63
C ALA A 78 11.82 -14.99 -5.53
N SER A 79 10.52 -15.22 -5.39
CA SER A 79 9.98 -16.17 -4.41
C SER A 79 10.35 -17.64 -4.71
N GLN A 80 10.66 -17.97 -5.96
CA GLN A 80 11.13 -19.31 -6.32
C GLN A 80 12.61 -19.54 -5.96
N LEU A 81 13.40 -18.46 -5.85
CA LEU A 81 14.84 -18.55 -5.57
C LEU A 81 15.16 -18.63 -4.07
N ALA A 82 14.24 -18.22 -3.20
CA ALA A 82 14.43 -18.18 -1.76
C ALA A 82 13.21 -18.75 -1.01
N PRO A 83 13.31 -19.88 -0.31
CA PRO A 83 12.19 -20.54 0.34
C PRO A 83 11.41 -19.66 1.33
N ASN A 84 12.11 -18.75 2.00
CA ASN A 84 11.51 -17.84 2.99
C ASN A 84 10.99 -16.53 2.39
N PHE A 85 11.18 -16.30 1.10
CA PHE A 85 10.84 -15.02 0.44
C PHE A 85 9.34 -14.75 0.46
N TYR A 86 8.50 -15.78 0.35
CA TYR A 86 7.05 -15.63 0.45
C TYR A 86 6.62 -15.09 1.81
N ALA A 87 7.14 -15.65 2.90
CA ALA A 87 6.85 -15.18 4.25
C ALA A 87 7.31 -13.73 4.46
N LEU A 88 8.48 -13.38 3.93
CA LEU A 88 8.98 -12.00 3.94
C LEU A 88 8.05 -11.05 3.20
N MET A 89 7.56 -11.42 2.02
CA MET A 89 6.62 -10.61 1.25
C MET A 89 5.32 -10.38 2.02
N VAL A 90 4.77 -11.42 2.67
CA VAL A 90 3.55 -11.31 3.48
C VAL A 90 3.76 -10.36 4.65
N ASN A 91 4.84 -10.54 5.42
CA ASN A 91 5.18 -9.68 6.55
C ASN A 91 5.39 -8.23 6.13
N PHE A 92 6.16 -8.02 5.06
CA PHE A 92 6.42 -6.69 4.51
C PHE A 92 5.14 -6.01 4.01
N THR A 93 4.26 -6.73 3.30
CA THR A 93 2.99 -6.19 2.82
C THR A 93 2.10 -5.76 4.00
N THR A 94 2.02 -6.60 5.04
CA THR A 94 1.24 -6.28 6.25
C THR A 94 1.79 -5.04 6.96
N GLY A 95 3.11 -4.96 7.14
CA GLY A 95 3.77 -3.76 7.70
C GLY A 95 3.52 -2.51 6.84
N GLY A 96 3.56 -2.66 5.50
CA GLY A 96 3.27 -1.61 4.54
C GLY A 96 1.85 -1.05 4.65
N PHE A 97 0.85 -1.89 4.90
CA PHE A 97 -0.51 -1.42 5.17
C PHE A 97 -0.56 -0.54 6.42
N TYR A 98 0.01 -0.99 7.53
CA TYR A 98 -0.04 -0.21 8.77
C TYR A 98 0.70 1.12 8.66
N ILE A 99 1.87 1.17 8.02
CA ILE A 99 2.58 2.45 7.82
C ILE A 99 1.80 3.38 6.88
N SER A 100 1.15 2.85 5.85
CA SER A 100 0.32 3.64 4.92
C SER A 100 -0.89 4.28 5.61
N PHE A 101 -1.49 3.59 6.57
CA PHE A 101 -2.59 4.14 7.37
C PHE A 101 -2.11 5.07 8.49
N LEU A 102 -0.89 4.89 8.98
CA LEU A 102 -0.35 5.70 10.07
C LEU A 102 -0.33 7.21 9.72
N PHE A 103 0.12 7.55 8.52
CA PHE A 103 0.22 8.96 8.10
C PHE A 103 -1.14 9.66 8.01
N PRO A 104 -2.18 9.11 7.32
CA PRO A 104 -3.51 9.72 7.29
C PRO A 104 -4.15 9.82 8.67
N VAL A 105 -4.03 8.79 9.51
CA VAL A 105 -4.59 8.79 10.86
C VAL A 105 -3.90 9.83 11.74
N ALA A 106 -2.56 9.90 11.69
CA ALA A 106 -1.79 10.91 12.43
C ALA A 106 -2.13 12.33 11.95
N GLY A 107 -2.21 12.55 10.62
CA GLY A 107 -2.61 13.82 10.03
C GLY A 107 -4.03 14.22 10.45
N PHE A 108 -4.97 13.28 10.44
CA PHE A 108 -6.34 13.52 10.90
C PHE A 108 -6.40 13.92 12.38
N VAL A 109 -5.69 13.19 13.24
CA VAL A 109 -5.58 13.52 14.67
C VAL A 109 -4.99 14.92 14.86
N PHE A 110 -3.91 15.24 14.15
CA PHE A 110 -3.27 16.55 14.22
C PHE A 110 -4.25 17.70 13.85
N VAL A 111 -4.97 17.57 12.73
CA VAL A 111 -5.95 18.56 12.28
C VAL A 111 -7.13 18.68 13.25
N LEU A 112 -7.58 17.55 13.81
CA LEU A 112 -8.69 17.50 14.75
C LEU A 112 -8.35 18.18 16.10
N PHE A 113 -7.14 17.98 16.61
CA PHE A 113 -6.67 18.63 17.84
C PHE A 113 -6.26 20.09 17.63
N SER A 114 -5.88 20.47 16.42
CA SER A 114 -5.64 21.88 16.05
C SER A 114 -6.90 22.71 15.85
N ASN A 115 -8.09 22.13 16.06
CA ASN A 115 -9.41 22.75 15.84
C ASN A 115 -9.63 23.32 14.42
N LYS A 116 -8.85 22.86 13.45
CA LYS A 116 -8.98 23.23 12.02
C LYS A 116 -9.94 22.32 11.26
N TRP A 117 -10.43 21.26 11.90
CA TRP A 117 -11.36 20.31 11.28
C TRP A 117 -12.77 20.88 11.21
N LYS A 118 -13.35 20.88 10.01
CA LYS A 118 -14.77 21.15 9.79
C LYS A 118 -15.47 19.81 9.55
N SER A 119 -16.41 19.45 10.42
CA SER A 119 -17.18 18.21 10.29
C SER A 119 -18.10 18.26 9.07
N GLY A 120 -18.16 17.16 8.33
CA GLY A 120 -19.16 16.95 7.30
C GLY A 120 -20.54 16.59 7.88
N PRO A 121 -21.49 16.17 7.00
CA PRO A 121 -22.84 15.75 7.42
C PRO A 121 -22.84 14.61 8.44
N PHE A 122 -21.85 13.71 8.35
CA PHE A 122 -21.65 12.63 9.29
C PHE A 122 -20.52 12.97 10.27
N SER A 123 -20.83 12.98 11.56
CA SER A 123 -19.85 13.29 12.61
C SER A 123 -20.17 12.53 13.90
N PHE A 124 -19.13 12.00 14.55
CA PHE A 124 -19.24 11.42 15.90
C PHE A 124 -19.26 12.48 17.02
N GLY A 125 -19.32 13.76 16.68
CA GLY A 125 -19.30 14.85 17.66
C GLY A 125 -18.07 14.82 18.58
N ALA A 126 -18.27 15.06 19.88
CA ALA A 126 -17.18 15.08 20.87
C ALA A 126 -16.39 13.76 20.96
N LYS A 127 -17.01 12.61 20.66
CA LYS A 127 -16.39 11.30 20.71
C LYS A 127 -15.35 11.08 19.59
N MET A 128 -15.37 11.90 18.53
CA MET A 128 -14.43 11.80 17.41
C MET A 128 -12.97 11.88 17.85
N LYS A 129 -12.64 12.81 18.77
CA LYS A 129 -11.29 12.97 19.32
C LYS A 129 -10.82 11.69 20.02
N PHE A 130 -11.68 11.08 20.82
CA PHE A 130 -11.35 9.85 21.53
C PHE A 130 -11.09 8.69 20.57
N PHE A 131 -12.00 8.42 19.63
CA PHE A 131 -11.83 7.32 18.67
C PHE A 131 -10.61 7.50 17.75
N SER A 132 -10.37 8.73 17.30
CA SER A 132 -9.22 9.01 16.42
C SER A 132 -7.90 8.83 17.15
N PHE A 133 -7.82 9.27 18.41
CA PHE A 133 -6.62 9.08 19.23
C PHE A 133 -6.38 7.59 19.54
N PHE A 134 -7.43 6.85 19.88
CA PHE A 134 -7.33 5.41 20.09
C PHE A 134 -6.91 4.67 18.81
N ALA A 135 -7.45 5.05 17.65
CA ALA A 135 -7.07 4.50 16.36
C ALA A 135 -5.58 4.77 16.06
N LEU A 136 -5.06 5.94 16.40
CA LEU A 136 -3.64 6.27 16.25
C LEU A 136 -2.77 5.37 17.12
N ILE A 137 -3.09 5.25 18.42
CA ILE A 137 -2.36 4.37 19.34
C ILE A 137 -2.37 2.93 18.84
N TRP A 138 -3.54 2.44 18.42
CA TRP A 138 -3.69 1.09 17.87
C TRP A 138 -2.84 0.87 16.62
N THR A 139 -2.85 1.82 15.69
CA THR A 139 -2.07 1.73 14.46
C THR A 139 -0.57 1.72 14.75
N VAL A 140 -0.10 2.59 15.65
CA VAL A 140 1.31 2.60 16.10
C VAL A 140 1.69 1.28 16.78
N PHE A 141 0.85 0.80 17.71
CA PHE A 141 1.09 -0.46 18.40
C PHE A 141 1.20 -1.63 17.41
N GLN A 142 0.26 -1.75 16.48
CA GLN A 142 0.27 -2.82 15.49
C GLN A 142 1.47 -2.73 14.54
N PHE A 143 1.82 -1.51 14.12
CA PHE A 143 3.01 -1.30 13.31
C PHE A 143 4.28 -1.76 14.03
N LEU A 144 4.46 -1.36 15.28
CA LEU A 144 5.59 -1.78 16.10
C LEU A 144 5.58 -3.30 16.35
N ASN A 145 4.42 -3.88 16.65
CA ASN A 145 4.26 -5.31 16.89
C ASN A 145 4.64 -6.15 15.65
N ILE A 146 4.25 -5.71 14.45
CA ILE A 146 4.57 -6.41 13.19
C ILE A 146 6.03 -6.22 12.80
N SER A 147 6.58 -5.01 13.04
CA SER A 147 7.97 -4.68 12.72
C SER A 147 8.97 -5.24 13.73
N TRP A 148 8.51 -5.67 14.91
CA TRP A 148 9.38 -6.18 15.95
C TRP A 148 10.01 -7.52 15.54
N PRO A 149 11.33 -7.64 15.57
CA PRO A 149 12.01 -8.85 15.16
C PRO A 149 11.61 -10.02 16.05
N ARG A 150 11.25 -11.12 15.45
CA ARG A 150 10.97 -12.38 16.14
C ARG A 150 11.95 -13.42 15.64
N PRO A 151 12.63 -14.17 16.50
CA PRO A 151 13.63 -15.16 16.10
C PRO A 151 12.97 -16.38 15.45
N VAL A 152 12.43 -16.18 14.24
CA VAL A 152 11.79 -17.24 13.44
C VAL A 152 12.81 -17.91 12.53
N TYR A 153 13.88 -17.19 12.18
CA TYR A 153 14.91 -17.65 11.24
C TYR A 153 16.28 -17.65 11.91
N PRO A 154 16.66 -18.72 12.67
CA PRO A 154 17.90 -18.76 13.46
C PRO A 154 19.16 -18.54 12.60
N ASP A 155 19.15 -19.03 11.35
CA ASP A 155 20.30 -18.98 10.45
C ASP A 155 20.41 -17.62 9.69
N THR A 156 19.39 -16.80 9.73
CA THR A 156 19.35 -15.53 9.00
C THR A 156 18.66 -14.42 9.78
N PRO A 157 19.33 -13.84 10.80
CA PRO A 157 18.74 -12.81 11.68
C PRO A 157 18.24 -11.56 10.91
N LEU A 158 18.80 -11.28 9.73
CA LEU A 158 18.35 -10.18 8.88
C LEU A 158 16.90 -10.35 8.42
N LEU A 159 16.42 -11.60 8.28
CA LEU A 159 15.06 -11.90 7.88
C LEU A 159 14.04 -11.58 8.98
N ASP A 160 14.45 -11.63 10.24
CA ASP A 160 13.61 -11.23 11.37
C ASP A 160 13.31 -9.72 11.36
N TRP A 161 14.20 -8.92 10.75
CA TRP A 161 14.06 -7.47 10.55
C TRP A 161 13.47 -7.10 9.18
N SER A 162 12.94 -8.05 8.44
CA SER A 162 12.49 -7.85 7.04
C SER A 162 11.56 -6.66 6.84
N VAL A 163 10.62 -6.43 7.76
CA VAL A 163 9.70 -5.29 7.68
C VAL A 163 10.44 -3.97 7.82
N ALA A 164 11.31 -3.85 8.82
CA ALA A 164 12.10 -2.65 9.05
C ALA A 164 13.07 -2.37 7.90
N VAL A 165 13.80 -3.41 7.45
CA VAL A 165 14.72 -3.31 6.31
C VAL A 165 13.99 -2.92 5.02
N GLY A 166 12.82 -3.51 4.77
CA GLY A 166 11.99 -3.19 3.61
C GLY A 166 11.49 -1.75 3.63
N ILE A 167 11.03 -1.26 4.79
CA ILE A 167 10.57 0.13 4.96
C ILE A 167 11.71 1.11 4.74
N VAL A 168 12.87 0.86 5.34
CA VAL A 168 14.07 1.70 5.15
C VAL A 168 14.48 1.71 3.68
N GLY A 169 14.52 0.52 3.02
CA GLY A 169 14.83 0.40 1.59
C GLY A 169 13.87 1.22 0.71
N LEU A 170 12.56 1.07 0.92
CA LEU A 170 11.57 1.85 0.17
C LEU A 170 11.65 3.35 0.47
N THR A 171 11.96 3.74 1.69
CA THR A 171 12.15 5.15 2.04
C THR A 171 13.34 5.74 1.30
N ILE A 172 14.46 5.01 1.23
CA ILE A 172 15.64 5.42 0.45
C ILE A 172 15.30 5.56 -1.03
N VAL A 173 14.65 4.53 -1.62
CA VAL A 173 14.22 4.57 -3.02
C VAL A 173 13.26 5.75 -3.28
N GLY A 174 12.29 5.95 -2.40
CA GLY A 174 11.37 7.08 -2.46
C GLY A 174 12.07 8.43 -2.38
N ALA A 175 13.05 8.58 -1.47
CA ALA A 175 13.85 9.78 -1.34
C ALA A 175 14.70 10.06 -2.59
N LEU A 176 15.30 9.04 -3.19
CA LEU A 176 16.06 9.17 -4.44
C LEU A 176 15.16 9.59 -5.62
N ILE A 177 13.98 8.97 -5.74
CA ILE A 177 12.98 9.36 -6.73
C ILE A 177 12.57 10.82 -6.49
N TYR A 178 12.21 11.19 -5.26
CA TYR A 178 11.83 12.54 -4.90
C TYR A 178 12.94 13.54 -5.24
N ALA A 179 14.18 13.28 -4.89
CA ALA A 179 15.32 14.14 -5.22
C ALA A 179 15.48 14.35 -6.74
N SER A 180 15.12 13.34 -7.54
CA SER A 180 15.20 13.42 -9.01
C SER A 180 14.06 14.22 -9.65
N VAL A 181 12.89 14.30 -9.00
CA VAL A 181 11.67 14.87 -9.59
C VAL A 181 11.15 16.13 -8.86
N ASN A 182 11.64 16.47 -7.68
CA ASN A 182 11.12 17.55 -6.83
C ASN A 182 10.98 18.90 -7.53
N LYS A 183 11.92 19.24 -8.44
CA LYS A 183 11.92 20.50 -9.18
C LYS A 183 10.81 20.62 -10.24
N ARG A 184 10.23 19.49 -10.66
CA ARG A 184 9.20 19.44 -11.73
C ARG A 184 7.86 18.89 -11.25
N MET A 185 7.80 18.43 -10.00
CA MET A 185 6.58 17.91 -9.41
C MET A 185 5.51 18.99 -9.29
N THR A 186 4.29 18.67 -9.73
CA THR A 186 3.15 19.56 -9.60
C THR A 186 2.53 19.38 -8.22
N ILE A 187 2.80 20.33 -7.31
CA ILE A 187 2.14 20.36 -5.99
C ILE A 187 0.87 21.19 -6.16
N VAL A 188 -0.27 20.59 -5.90
CA VAL A 188 -1.56 21.32 -5.88
C VAL A 188 -1.59 22.15 -4.61
N ASP A 189 -1.56 23.47 -4.76
CA ASP A 189 -1.73 24.39 -3.64
C ASP A 189 -3.16 24.30 -3.11
N ALA A 190 -3.30 23.89 -1.85
CA ALA A 190 -4.60 23.79 -1.17
C ALA A 190 -5.35 25.12 -1.16
N ASP A 191 -4.64 26.24 -1.13
CA ASP A 191 -5.24 27.59 -1.20
C ASP A 191 -5.82 27.92 -2.57
N ALA A 192 -5.27 27.32 -3.64
CA ALA A 192 -5.83 27.47 -4.98
C ALA A 192 -7.16 26.75 -5.17
N LEU A 193 -7.40 25.69 -4.43
CA LEU A 193 -8.70 24.97 -4.43
C LEU A 193 -9.78 25.77 -3.69
N ASN A 194 -9.43 26.47 -2.62
CA ASN A 194 -10.37 27.27 -1.85
C ASN A 194 -10.77 28.58 -2.54
N ARG A 195 -10.01 29.05 -3.54
CA ARG A 195 -10.36 30.27 -4.32
C ARG A 195 -11.37 30.03 -5.44
N LYS A 196 -11.68 28.74 -5.74
CA LYS A 196 -12.62 28.35 -6.81
C LYS A 196 -13.97 27.86 -6.28
N SER A 197 -14.16 27.79 -4.96
CA SER A 197 -15.42 27.51 -4.28
C SER A 197 -16.07 28.80 -3.74
#